data_77219ec6ba08f11ba75366fba89d1bc7
#
_entry.id   77219ec6ba08f11ba75366fba89d1bc7
#
_cell.length_a   1.000
_cell.length_b   1.000
_cell.length_c   1.000
_cell.angle_alpha   90.00
_cell.angle_beta   90.00
_cell.angle_gamma   90.00
#
_symmetry.space_group_name_H-M   'P 1'
#
loop_
_entity.id
_entity.type
_entity.pdbx_description
1 polymer ?
#
loop_
_entity_poly.entity_id
_entity_poly.type
_entity_poly.pdbx_seq_one_letter_code
_entity_poly.pdbx_strand_id
1 'polypeptide(L)'
;MDTTADLCRSSPTLAQRPTFTANAASAANAIAPPDELPARRLLLVDDHELVRFAIRSLHVDVGGVPIDWIEAGSLQEAIELYGREAAAGADVDAVLLDLNLPDCKGLQGLRQFLQMHPSARVAVLSATQDEFVIRQARALGAVGYVSKSTMVKELRDTLVSLVWPDGVPGSRVRLPANALFPRFPSSAMFDRVAELGPRHLEILELVLSGCANQEICNATKLSLGTVKNYVSSLLLALDVTSRSHLISLFR
;
A
#
# COMPACT_ATOMS: atom_id res chain seq x y z
N MET A 1 99.92 -17.18 -4.16
CA MET A 1 99.73 -17.67 -5.53
C MET A 1 98.24 -17.50 -5.83
N ASP A 2 97.88 -16.36 -6.26
CA ASP A 2 97.58 -16.05 -7.69
C ASP A 2 96.19 -16.67 -8.07
N THR A 3 95.25 -16.08 -8.61
CA THR A 3 95.17 -14.96 -9.52
C THR A 3 93.68 -14.59 -9.67
N THR A 4 93.35 -13.35 -9.53
CA THR A 4 92.65 -12.44 -10.48
C THR A 4 91.64 -13.00 -11.45
N ALA A 5 90.50 -12.39 -11.50
CA ALA A 5 89.91 -11.61 -12.60
C ALA A 5 88.37 -11.58 -12.39
N ASP A 6 87.79 -10.50 -12.10
CA ASP A 6 87.34 -9.36 -12.89
C ASP A 6 86.50 -9.78 -14.09
N LEU A 7 85.29 -9.38 -14.08
CA LEU A 7 84.64 -8.76 -15.22
C LEU A 7 83.10 -8.59 -15.05
N CYS A 8 82.81 -7.35 -15.08
CA CYS A 8 81.76 -6.73 -15.89
C CYS A 8 80.26 -6.87 -15.45
N ARG A 9 79.87 -5.79 -14.89
CA ARG A 9 78.64 -5.05 -15.02
C ARG A 9 77.74 -5.46 -16.20
N SER A 10 76.45 -5.72 -15.87
CA SER A 10 75.35 -5.27 -16.71
C SER A 10 74.09 -5.27 -15.87
N SER A 11 73.65 -4.10 -15.51
CA SER A 11 72.31 -3.87 -14.96
C SER A 11 71.27 -4.06 -16.07
N PRO A 12 70.14 -4.75 -15.83
CA PRO A 12 68.98 -4.62 -16.68
C PRO A 12 67.99 -3.61 -16.06
N THR A 13 67.68 -2.69 -16.90
CA THR A 13 66.63 -1.69 -16.95
C THR A 13 65.38 -2.05 -16.14
N LEU A 14 64.97 -1.12 -15.28
CA LEU A 14 63.62 -1.11 -14.66
C LEU A 14 62.57 -1.06 -15.77
N ALA A 15 61.88 -2.17 -15.94
CA ALA A 15 60.62 -2.20 -16.70
C ALA A 15 59.53 -1.50 -15.87
N GLN A 16 59.06 -0.38 -16.40
CA GLN A 16 57.90 0.36 -15.88
C GLN A 16 56.67 -0.55 -15.90
N ARG A 17 56.09 -0.78 -14.71
CA ARG A 17 54.78 -1.37 -14.59
C ARG A 17 53.74 -0.36 -15.09
N PRO A 18 52.79 -0.75 -15.95
CA PRO A 18 51.67 0.12 -16.28
C PRO A 18 50.79 0.32 -15.04
N THR A 19 50.63 1.57 -14.65
CA THR A 19 49.62 2.01 -13.66
C THR A 19 48.25 1.78 -14.30
N PHE A 20 47.57 0.73 -13.86
CA PHE A 20 46.15 0.58 -14.10
C PHE A 20 45.41 1.68 -13.32
N THR A 21 44.99 2.71 -14.02
CA THR A 21 43.99 3.65 -13.52
C THR A 21 42.71 2.86 -13.36
N ALA A 22 42.38 2.53 -12.11
CA ALA A 22 41.09 1.98 -11.74
C ALA A 22 40.00 2.96 -12.18
N ASN A 23 39.21 2.50 -13.13
CA ASN A 23 38.06 3.22 -13.69
C ASN A 23 37.04 3.45 -12.56
N ALA A 24 36.82 4.72 -12.20
CA ALA A 24 35.91 5.18 -11.14
C ALA A 24 34.41 4.98 -11.48
N ALA A 25 34.06 4.05 -12.36
CA ALA A 25 32.70 3.78 -12.82
C ALA A 25 32.07 2.50 -12.23
N SER A 26 32.70 1.85 -11.22
CA SER A 26 32.18 0.60 -10.64
C SER A 26 31.72 0.74 -9.16
N ALA A 27 31.57 1.96 -8.66
CA ALA A 27 31.14 2.15 -7.27
C ALA A 27 29.62 2.36 -7.10
N ALA A 28 28.82 2.19 -8.17
CA ALA A 28 27.38 2.51 -8.13
C ALA A 28 26.48 1.30 -7.86
N ASN A 29 27.00 0.14 -7.44
CA ASN A 29 26.15 -1.02 -7.14
C ASN A 29 26.68 -1.86 -5.96
N ALA A 30 27.26 -1.21 -4.96
CA ALA A 30 27.50 -1.87 -3.67
C ALA A 30 26.16 -1.95 -2.94
N ILE A 31 25.56 -3.15 -2.92
CA ILE A 31 24.42 -3.47 -2.08
C ILE A 31 24.90 -3.24 -0.65
N ALA A 32 24.28 -2.26 0.05
CA ALA A 32 24.53 -2.06 1.48
C ALA A 32 24.21 -3.37 2.22
N PRO A 33 25.01 -3.76 3.21
CA PRO A 33 24.68 -4.91 4.04
C PRO A 33 23.29 -4.70 4.71
N PRO A 34 22.52 -5.77 4.98
CA PRO A 34 21.16 -5.68 5.49
C PRO A 34 21.01 -4.86 6.78
N ASP A 35 22.07 -4.72 7.55
CA ASP A 35 22.11 -3.92 8.80
C ASP A 35 22.22 -2.39 8.56
N GLU A 36 22.40 -1.93 7.31
CA GLU A 36 22.54 -0.50 6.96
C GLU A 36 21.28 0.06 6.27
N LEU A 37 20.27 -0.77 6.00
CA LEU A 37 19.04 -0.28 5.38
C LEU A 37 18.19 0.47 6.42
N PRO A 38 17.68 1.67 6.09
CA PRO A 38 16.83 2.42 7.03
C PRO A 38 15.54 1.66 7.29
N ALA A 39 15.08 1.69 8.55
CA ALA A 39 13.78 1.13 8.93
C ALA A 39 12.68 1.74 8.06
N ARG A 40 11.75 0.91 7.61
CA ARG A 40 10.58 1.36 6.86
C ARG A 40 9.45 1.71 7.82
N ARG A 41 8.79 2.82 7.55
CA ARG A 41 7.74 3.36 8.41
C ARG A 41 6.36 3.12 7.80
N LEU A 42 5.49 2.47 8.57
CA LEU A 42 4.15 2.13 8.13
C LEU A 42 3.12 2.64 9.13
N LEU A 43 2.19 3.48 8.65
CA LEU A 43 1.05 3.94 9.44
C LEU A 43 -0.10 2.92 9.32
N LEU A 44 -0.46 2.31 10.44
CA LEU A 44 -1.56 1.36 10.58
C LEU A 44 -2.76 2.05 11.23
N VAL A 45 -3.87 2.12 10.48
CA VAL A 45 -5.09 2.82 10.89
C VAL A 45 -6.23 1.83 11.02
N ASP A 46 -6.64 1.53 12.24
CA ASP A 46 -7.73 0.61 12.57
C ASP A 46 -8.23 0.93 14.00
N ASP A 47 -9.52 0.96 14.24
CA ASP A 47 -10.07 1.24 15.58
C ASP A 47 -10.00 0.02 16.53
N HIS A 48 -9.75 -1.19 15.97
CA HIS A 48 -9.62 -2.41 16.74
C HIS A 48 -8.17 -2.64 17.19
N GLU A 49 -7.88 -2.40 18.45
CA GLU A 49 -6.54 -2.58 19.02
C GLU A 49 -5.99 -3.99 18.80
N LEU A 50 -6.86 -5.02 18.88
CA LEU A 50 -6.47 -6.41 18.66
C LEU A 50 -5.98 -6.65 17.21
N VAL A 51 -6.60 -6.00 16.24
CA VAL A 51 -6.19 -6.08 14.82
C VAL A 51 -4.82 -5.43 14.64
N ARG A 52 -4.62 -4.24 15.20
CA ARG A 52 -3.32 -3.55 15.15
C ARG A 52 -2.23 -4.40 15.81
N PHE A 53 -2.51 -4.94 16.99
CA PHE A 53 -1.59 -5.85 17.69
C PHE A 53 -1.25 -7.09 16.85
N ALA A 54 -2.25 -7.74 16.26
CA ALA A 54 -2.05 -8.94 15.44
C ALA A 54 -1.17 -8.63 14.21
N ILE A 55 -1.43 -7.55 13.48
CA ILE A 55 -0.68 -7.16 12.29
C ILE A 55 0.77 -6.82 12.67
N ARG A 56 0.98 -6.04 13.70
CA ARG A 56 2.30 -5.67 14.19
C ARG A 56 3.12 -6.87 14.68
N SER A 57 2.44 -7.85 15.27
CA SER A 57 3.07 -9.09 15.77
C SER A 57 3.54 -10.03 14.66
N LEU A 58 3.24 -9.76 13.39
CA LEU A 58 3.66 -10.60 12.27
C LEU A 58 5.17 -10.62 12.03
N HIS A 59 5.95 -9.85 12.79
CA HIS A 59 7.41 -9.74 12.64
C HIS A 59 7.80 -9.68 11.16
N VAL A 60 7.35 -8.63 10.49
CA VAL A 60 7.69 -8.40 9.09
C VAL A 60 9.08 -7.76 9.09
N ASP A 61 10.11 -8.59 9.22
CA ASP A 61 11.43 -8.21 8.80
C ASP A 61 11.57 -8.56 7.30
N VAL A 62 11.62 -7.55 6.50
CA VAL A 62 11.78 -7.71 5.06
C VAL A 62 13.25 -7.64 4.75
N GLY A 63 13.86 -8.79 4.51
CA GLY A 63 15.30 -8.86 4.27
C GLY A 63 16.16 -8.39 5.46
N GLY A 64 15.65 -8.52 6.70
CA GLY A 64 16.32 -8.08 7.90
C GLY A 64 16.03 -6.63 8.32
N VAL A 65 15.24 -5.87 7.56
CA VAL A 65 14.89 -4.49 7.90
C VAL A 65 13.59 -4.45 8.68
N PRO A 66 13.57 -3.94 9.92
CA PRO A 66 12.36 -3.85 10.72
C PRO A 66 11.40 -2.79 10.15
N ILE A 67 10.10 -3.03 10.32
CA ILE A 67 9.08 -2.00 10.10
C ILE A 67 8.88 -1.22 11.40
N ASP A 68 9.00 0.09 11.30
CA ASP A 68 8.63 1.03 12.35
C ASP A 68 7.13 1.36 12.21
N TRP A 69 6.34 0.94 13.20
CA TRP A 69 4.90 1.03 13.19
C TRP A 69 4.41 2.32 13.85
N ILE A 70 3.62 3.09 13.11
CA ILE A 70 2.85 4.22 13.61
C ILE A 70 1.39 3.77 13.67
N GLU A 71 0.69 3.99 14.77
CA GLU A 71 -0.68 3.50 14.95
C GLU A 71 -1.65 4.67 15.09
N ALA A 72 -2.86 4.52 14.50
CA ALA A 72 -3.98 5.42 14.67
C ALA A 72 -5.28 4.63 14.84
N GLY A 73 -6.18 5.10 15.71
CA GLY A 73 -7.50 4.52 15.93
C GLY A 73 -8.63 5.22 15.20
N SER A 74 -8.34 6.29 14.46
CA SER A 74 -9.33 7.07 13.70
C SER A 74 -8.69 7.70 12.46
N LEU A 75 -9.52 8.13 11.51
CA LEU A 75 -9.07 8.83 10.31
C LEU A 75 -8.41 10.17 10.66
N GLN A 76 -9.03 10.94 11.56
CA GLN A 76 -8.53 12.23 11.99
C GLN A 76 -7.14 12.12 12.59
N GLU A 77 -6.93 11.18 13.50
CA GLU A 77 -5.63 10.89 14.11
C GLU A 77 -4.59 10.49 13.05
N ALA A 78 -4.99 9.65 12.10
CA ALA A 78 -4.11 9.21 11.00
C ALA A 78 -3.63 10.38 10.12
N ILE A 79 -4.54 11.30 9.76
CA ILE A 79 -4.21 12.49 8.97
C ILE A 79 -3.23 13.39 9.73
N GLU A 80 -3.45 13.62 11.02
CA GLU A 80 -2.59 14.44 11.87
C GLU A 80 -1.21 13.82 12.07
N LEU A 81 -1.16 12.50 12.33
CA LEU A 81 0.10 11.77 12.48
C LEU A 81 0.92 11.81 11.21
N TYR A 82 0.31 11.49 10.05
CA TYR A 82 1.01 11.52 8.77
C TYR A 82 1.57 12.90 8.45
N GLY A 83 0.78 13.96 8.67
CA GLY A 83 1.22 15.34 8.46
C GLY A 83 2.35 15.77 9.39
N ARG A 84 2.33 15.34 10.65
CA ARG A 84 3.38 15.62 11.66
C ARG A 84 4.69 14.93 11.30
N GLU A 85 4.63 13.67 10.89
CA GLU A 85 5.82 12.91 10.48
C GLU A 85 6.46 13.53 9.24
N ALA A 86 5.65 13.88 8.24
CA ALA A 86 6.12 14.55 7.03
C ALA A 86 6.77 15.92 7.35
N ALA A 87 6.19 16.69 8.27
CA ALA A 87 6.75 17.97 8.69
C ALA A 87 8.07 17.82 9.48
N ALA A 88 8.27 16.69 10.15
CA ALA A 88 9.51 16.34 10.84
C ALA A 88 10.60 15.80 9.89
N GLY A 89 10.32 15.66 8.59
CA GLY A 89 11.24 15.06 7.61
C GLY A 89 11.39 13.55 7.79
N ALA A 90 10.42 12.92 8.45
CA ALA A 90 10.36 11.48 8.70
C ALA A 90 9.26 10.86 7.83
N ASP A 91 9.62 10.52 6.60
CA ASP A 91 8.67 10.02 5.63
C ASP A 91 7.99 8.72 6.08
N VAL A 92 6.68 8.63 5.89
CA VAL A 92 5.89 7.42 6.05
C VAL A 92 5.86 6.70 4.70
N ASP A 93 6.46 5.51 4.63
CA ASP A 93 6.60 4.76 3.38
C ASP A 93 5.27 4.24 2.85
N ALA A 94 4.35 3.89 3.76
CA ALA A 94 3.03 3.41 3.40
C ALA A 94 2.00 3.58 4.52
N VAL A 95 0.72 3.56 4.14
CA VAL A 95 -0.43 3.59 5.05
C VAL A 95 -1.30 2.37 4.81
N LEU A 96 -1.68 1.68 5.86
CA LEU A 96 -2.68 0.62 5.84
C LEU A 96 -3.93 1.15 6.53
N LEU A 97 -4.99 1.42 5.75
CA LEU A 97 -6.19 2.14 6.19
C LEU A 97 -7.42 1.25 6.24
N ASP A 98 -8.02 1.10 7.42
CA ASP A 98 -9.33 0.46 7.56
C ASP A 98 -10.45 1.34 6.95
N LEU A 99 -11.43 0.68 6.35
CA LEU A 99 -12.62 1.33 5.79
C LEU A 99 -13.73 1.60 6.82
N ASN A 100 -13.66 1.01 8.01
CA ASN A 100 -14.71 1.11 9.02
C ASN A 100 -14.21 1.75 10.31
N LEU A 101 -13.78 2.99 10.22
CA LEU A 101 -13.35 3.77 11.37
C LEU A 101 -14.54 4.44 12.11
N PRO A 102 -14.38 4.84 13.38
CA PRO A 102 -15.45 5.46 14.15
C PRO A 102 -15.91 6.80 13.57
N ASP A 103 -15.01 7.54 12.96
CA ASP A 103 -15.19 8.88 12.40
C ASP A 103 -15.46 8.91 10.90
N CYS A 104 -15.31 7.76 10.18
CA CYS A 104 -15.67 7.66 8.77
C CYS A 104 -16.03 6.22 8.37
N LYS A 105 -16.80 6.07 7.29
CA LYS A 105 -17.24 4.77 6.77
C LYS A 105 -16.94 4.65 5.28
N GLY A 106 -16.60 3.42 4.87
CA GLY A 106 -16.33 3.09 3.48
C GLY A 106 -15.13 3.86 2.90
N LEU A 107 -15.14 4.05 1.59
CA LEU A 107 -14.05 4.71 0.86
C LEU A 107 -13.97 6.23 1.07
N GLN A 108 -14.88 6.81 1.85
CA GLN A 108 -14.81 8.24 2.20
C GLN A 108 -13.52 8.56 2.95
N GLY A 109 -13.10 7.65 3.87
CA GLY A 109 -11.84 7.79 4.58
C GLY A 109 -10.63 7.81 3.65
N LEU A 110 -10.58 6.89 2.71
CA LEU A 110 -9.52 6.85 1.68
C LEU A 110 -9.48 8.15 0.86
N ARG A 111 -10.65 8.62 0.39
CA ARG A 111 -10.77 9.85 -0.38
C ARG A 111 -10.28 11.06 0.41
N GLN A 112 -10.72 11.20 1.64
CA GLN A 112 -10.34 12.32 2.52
C GLN A 112 -8.84 12.27 2.84
N PHE A 113 -8.29 11.11 3.15
CA PHE A 113 -6.87 10.96 3.43
C PHE A 113 -6.01 11.36 2.22
N LEU A 114 -6.35 10.87 1.02
CA LEU A 114 -5.63 11.19 -0.22
C LEU A 114 -5.82 12.64 -0.68
N GLN A 115 -6.93 13.29 -0.32
CA GLN A 115 -7.11 14.74 -0.55
C GLN A 115 -6.17 15.57 0.32
N MET A 116 -5.95 15.17 1.57
CA MET A 116 -5.02 15.86 2.49
C MET A 116 -3.56 15.52 2.18
N HIS A 117 -3.28 14.29 1.74
CA HIS A 117 -1.94 13.77 1.48
C HIS A 117 -1.88 13.06 0.12
N PRO A 118 -1.85 13.82 -1.00
CA PRO A 118 -1.95 13.24 -2.36
C PRO A 118 -0.79 12.31 -2.75
N SER A 119 0.36 12.47 -2.12
CA SER A 119 1.54 11.62 -2.35
C SER A 119 1.58 10.35 -1.50
N ALA A 120 0.64 10.19 -0.55
CA ALA A 120 0.62 9.07 0.37
C ALA A 120 0.35 7.75 -0.38
N ARG A 121 1.09 6.72 -0.04
CA ARG A 121 0.90 5.35 -0.55
C ARG A 121 -0.06 4.61 0.37
N VAL A 122 -1.34 4.63 0.03
CA VAL A 122 -2.40 4.05 0.87
C VAL A 122 -2.85 2.71 0.31
N ALA A 123 -2.76 1.64 1.11
CA ALA A 123 -3.46 0.39 0.89
C ALA A 123 -4.66 0.30 1.84
N VAL A 124 -5.75 -0.23 1.33
CA VAL A 124 -6.97 -0.47 2.11
C VAL A 124 -6.83 -1.76 2.91
N LEU A 125 -7.24 -1.74 4.16
CA LEU A 125 -7.44 -2.90 5.03
C LEU A 125 -8.94 -3.05 5.30
N SER A 126 -9.56 -4.19 4.94
CA SER A 126 -11.01 -4.34 5.10
C SER A 126 -11.43 -5.77 5.37
N ALA A 127 -12.53 -5.94 6.10
CA ALA A 127 -13.15 -7.26 6.27
C ALA A 127 -13.93 -7.73 5.03
N THR A 128 -14.33 -6.82 4.14
CA THR A 128 -15.03 -7.16 2.90
C THR A 128 -14.06 -7.47 1.76
N GLN A 129 -14.46 -8.39 0.88
CA GLN A 129 -13.78 -8.70 -0.39
C GLN A 129 -14.65 -8.30 -1.59
N ASP A 130 -15.52 -7.35 -1.40
CA ASP A 130 -16.43 -6.86 -2.41
C ASP A 130 -15.64 -6.27 -3.60
N GLU A 131 -15.84 -6.86 -4.77
CA GLU A 131 -15.14 -6.47 -6.00
C GLU A 131 -15.38 -5.00 -6.35
N PHE A 132 -16.60 -4.50 -6.14
CA PHE A 132 -16.92 -3.10 -6.39
C PHE A 132 -16.09 -2.17 -5.51
N VAL A 133 -16.04 -2.43 -4.19
CA VAL A 133 -15.26 -1.64 -3.24
C VAL A 133 -13.78 -1.66 -3.60
N ILE A 134 -13.26 -2.83 -3.99
CA ILE A 134 -11.86 -2.99 -4.39
C ILE A 134 -11.54 -2.18 -5.67
N ARG A 135 -12.43 -2.22 -6.68
CA ARG A 135 -12.26 -1.45 -7.92
C ARG A 135 -12.34 0.05 -7.66
N GLN A 136 -13.28 0.49 -6.81
CA GLN A 136 -13.41 1.90 -6.43
C GLN A 136 -12.22 2.39 -5.61
N ALA A 137 -11.71 1.60 -4.66
CA ALA A 137 -10.48 1.92 -3.92
C ALA A 137 -9.31 2.17 -4.87
N ARG A 138 -9.15 1.29 -5.87
CA ARG A 138 -8.11 1.44 -6.90
C ARG A 138 -8.31 2.70 -7.74
N ALA A 139 -9.54 2.99 -8.16
CA ALA A 139 -9.89 4.19 -8.95
C ALA A 139 -9.64 5.48 -8.16
N LEU A 140 -9.78 5.46 -6.83
CA LEU A 140 -9.48 6.57 -5.94
C LEU A 140 -7.98 6.78 -5.69
N GLY A 141 -7.12 5.85 -6.14
CA GLY A 141 -5.67 5.97 -6.00
C GLY A 141 -5.06 5.09 -4.90
N ALA A 142 -5.83 4.16 -4.29
CA ALA A 142 -5.22 3.16 -3.42
C ALA A 142 -4.16 2.37 -4.19
N VAL A 143 -3.04 2.07 -3.54
CA VAL A 143 -1.96 1.26 -4.12
C VAL A 143 -2.15 -0.23 -3.87
N GLY A 144 -3.08 -0.63 -2.98
CA GLY A 144 -3.39 -2.02 -2.67
C GLY A 144 -4.68 -2.19 -1.89
N TYR A 145 -5.13 -3.44 -1.77
CA TYR A 145 -6.30 -3.84 -0.99
C TYR A 145 -6.01 -5.15 -0.27
N VAL A 146 -6.10 -5.12 1.05
CA VAL A 146 -5.80 -6.24 1.95
C VAL A 146 -7.06 -6.63 2.69
N SER A 147 -7.45 -7.90 2.61
CA SER A 147 -8.53 -8.42 3.43
C SER A 147 -8.04 -8.73 4.85
N LYS A 148 -8.82 -8.34 5.87
CA LYS A 148 -8.56 -8.71 7.28
C LYS A 148 -8.64 -10.23 7.50
N SER A 149 -9.24 -10.98 6.57
CA SER A 149 -9.29 -12.45 6.58
C SER A 149 -8.14 -13.11 5.80
N THR A 150 -7.24 -12.34 5.23
CA THR A 150 -6.09 -12.84 4.48
C THR A 150 -5.17 -13.69 5.36
N MET A 151 -4.63 -14.76 4.79
CA MET A 151 -3.66 -15.60 5.49
C MET A 151 -2.40 -14.80 5.85
N VAL A 152 -1.81 -15.10 7.00
CA VAL A 152 -0.63 -14.41 7.54
C VAL A 152 0.51 -14.26 6.52
N LYS A 153 0.75 -15.30 5.72
CA LYS A 153 1.80 -15.28 4.68
C LYS A 153 1.51 -14.23 3.60
N GLU A 154 0.27 -14.22 3.08
CA GLU A 154 -0.13 -13.28 2.03
C GLU A 154 -0.14 -11.83 2.54
N LEU A 155 -0.55 -11.65 3.79
CA LEU A 155 -0.50 -10.33 4.44
C LEU A 155 0.95 -9.84 4.54
N ARG A 156 1.87 -10.71 4.96
CA ARG A 156 3.30 -10.39 5.01
C ARG A 156 3.84 -10.00 3.63
N ASP A 157 3.59 -10.81 2.60
CA ASP A 157 4.04 -10.55 1.23
C ASP A 157 3.48 -9.22 0.70
N THR A 158 2.24 -8.89 1.07
CA THR A 158 1.61 -7.62 0.73
C THR A 158 2.26 -6.44 1.43
N LEU A 159 2.53 -6.53 2.73
CA LEU A 159 3.21 -5.48 3.51
C LEU A 159 4.60 -5.20 2.94
N VAL A 160 5.35 -6.27 2.59
CA VAL A 160 6.65 -6.16 1.91
C VAL A 160 6.53 -5.35 0.63
N SER A 161 5.59 -5.71 -0.24
CA SER A 161 5.38 -5.02 -1.53
C SER A 161 4.89 -3.59 -1.35
N LEU A 162 4.21 -3.31 -0.24
CA LEU A 162 3.71 -2.00 0.08
C LEU A 162 4.84 -1.04 0.45
N VAL A 163 5.77 -1.47 1.29
CA VAL A 163 6.90 -0.64 1.76
C VAL A 163 8.11 -0.67 0.82
N TRP A 164 8.22 -1.71 -0.05
CA TRP A 164 9.27 -1.88 -1.03
C TRP A 164 8.69 -2.06 -2.46
N PRO A 165 8.14 -1.02 -3.09
CA PRO A 165 7.49 -1.13 -4.39
C PRO A 165 8.44 -1.58 -5.51
N ASP A 166 9.71 -1.20 -5.41
CA ASP A 166 10.76 -1.57 -6.38
C ASP A 166 11.45 -2.91 -6.06
N GLY A 167 10.97 -3.58 -5.01
CA GLY A 167 11.56 -4.80 -4.48
C GLY A 167 12.61 -4.52 -3.41
N VAL A 168 12.83 -5.50 -2.54
CA VAL A 168 13.82 -5.42 -1.46
C VAL A 168 15.22 -5.36 -2.06
N PRO A 169 16.08 -4.40 -1.69
CA PRO A 169 17.46 -4.34 -2.15
C PRO A 169 18.18 -5.67 -1.87
N GLY A 170 18.81 -6.23 -2.90
CA GLY A 170 19.50 -7.52 -2.79
C GLY A 170 18.63 -8.76 -2.93
N SER A 171 17.31 -8.62 -2.96
CA SER A 171 16.40 -9.74 -3.20
C SER A 171 16.09 -9.90 -4.70
N ARG A 172 16.02 -11.15 -5.16
CA ARG A 172 15.54 -11.46 -6.52
C ARG A 172 14.02 -11.52 -6.63
N VAL A 173 13.32 -11.39 -5.50
CA VAL A 173 11.86 -11.45 -5.45
C VAL A 173 11.31 -10.06 -5.76
N ARG A 174 10.82 -9.87 -6.97
CA ARG A 174 9.97 -8.74 -7.34
C ARG A 174 8.53 -9.21 -7.32
N LEU A 175 7.73 -8.69 -6.40
CA LEU A 175 6.29 -8.89 -6.47
C LEU A 175 5.74 -7.87 -7.48
N PRO A 176 4.92 -8.30 -8.45
CA PRO A 176 4.34 -7.38 -9.43
C PRO A 176 3.43 -6.36 -8.70
N ALA A 177 3.49 -5.09 -9.08
CA ALA A 177 2.67 -4.02 -8.49
C ALA A 177 1.15 -4.35 -8.49
N ASN A 178 0.71 -5.21 -9.42
CA ASN A 178 -0.67 -5.72 -9.46
C ASN A 178 -0.97 -6.82 -8.42
N ALA A 179 0.03 -7.32 -7.67
CA ALA A 179 -0.20 -8.33 -6.62
C ALA A 179 -0.91 -7.75 -5.38
N LEU A 180 -0.92 -6.43 -5.23
CA LEU A 180 -1.58 -5.74 -4.12
C LEU A 180 -3.11 -5.63 -4.25
N PHE A 181 -3.67 -6.07 -5.37
CA PHE A 181 -5.12 -6.11 -5.58
C PHE A 181 -5.56 -7.51 -6.00
N PRO A 182 -6.68 -8.01 -5.47
CA PRO A 182 -7.31 -9.22 -5.99
C PRO A 182 -7.62 -9.11 -7.48
N ARG A 183 -7.51 -10.22 -8.21
CA ARG A 183 -7.87 -10.30 -9.63
C ARG A 183 -9.29 -10.82 -9.75
N PHE A 184 -10.11 -10.10 -10.51
CA PHE A 184 -11.48 -10.49 -10.79
C PHE A 184 -11.67 -10.72 -12.28
N PRO A 185 -12.51 -11.70 -12.67
CA PRO A 185 -12.93 -11.84 -14.05
C PRO A 185 -13.77 -10.64 -14.49
N SER A 186 -13.79 -10.33 -15.78
CA SER A 186 -14.68 -9.30 -16.32
C SER A 186 -16.15 -9.74 -16.15
N SER A 187 -17.01 -8.86 -15.63
CA SER A 187 -18.42 -9.13 -15.35
C SER A 187 -19.29 -8.03 -15.94
N ALA A 188 -20.38 -8.44 -16.63
CA ALA A 188 -21.38 -7.51 -17.19
C ALA A 188 -22.04 -6.60 -16.13
N MET A 189 -22.03 -7.00 -14.86
CA MET A 189 -22.53 -6.19 -13.74
C MET A 189 -21.68 -4.92 -13.58
N PHE A 190 -20.37 -5.02 -13.76
CA PHE A 190 -19.48 -3.87 -13.61
C PHE A 190 -19.60 -2.86 -14.74
N ASP A 191 -20.04 -3.31 -15.95
CA ASP A 191 -20.33 -2.41 -17.05
C ASP A 191 -21.53 -1.52 -16.69
N ARG A 192 -22.59 -2.07 -16.08
CA ARG A 192 -23.73 -1.30 -15.57
C ARG A 192 -23.33 -0.34 -14.44
N VAL A 193 -22.45 -0.77 -13.55
CA VAL A 193 -21.93 0.10 -12.48
C VAL A 193 -21.13 1.27 -13.04
N ALA A 194 -20.38 1.05 -14.13
CA ALA A 194 -19.60 2.12 -14.77
C ALA A 194 -20.48 3.23 -15.37
N GLU A 195 -21.76 2.94 -15.67
CA GLU A 195 -22.73 3.91 -16.15
C GLU A 195 -23.37 4.77 -15.03
N LEU A 196 -23.15 4.38 -13.77
CA LEU A 196 -23.70 5.12 -12.62
C LEU A 196 -22.97 6.46 -12.41
N GLY A 197 -23.73 7.49 -12.14
CA GLY A 197 -23.15 8.80 -11.79
C GLY A 197 -22.44 8.79 -10.42
N PRO A 198 -21.54 9.76 -10.15
CA PRO A 198 -20.69 9.76 -8.95
C PRO A 198 -21.46 9.66 -7.63
N ARG A 199 -22.65 10.26 -7.55
CA ARG A 199 -23.49 10.20 -6.34
C ARG A 199 -24.14 8.83 -6.14
N HIS A 200 -24.48 8.13 -7.22
CA HIS A 200 -24.97 6.74 -7.14
C HIS A 200 -23.87 5.82 -6.66
N LEU A 201 -22.65 5.99 -7.17
CA LEU A 201 -21.49 5.20 -6.76
C LEU A 201 -21.16 5.38 -5.27
N GLU A 202 -21.20 6.62 -4.77
CA GLU A 202 -20.99 6.92 -3.35
C GLU A 202 -22.04 6.23 -2.45
N ILE A 203 -23.33 6.27 -2.86
CA ILE A 203 -24.40 5.64 -2.09
C ILE A 203 -24.34 4.11 -2.21
N LEU A 204 -24.03 3.57 -3.38
CA LEU A 204 -23.82 2.14 -3.61
C LEU A 204 -22.74 1.60 -2.68
N GLU A 205 -21.60 2.27 -2.58
CA GLU A 205 -20.51 1.93 -1.68
C GLU A 205 -20.97 1.82 -0.22
N LEU A 206 -21.70 2.81 0.27
CA LEU A 206 -22.22 2.82 1.64
C LEU A 206 -23.27 1.73 1.88
N VAL A 207 -24.07 1.42 0.85
CA VAL A 207 -25.01 0.28 0.88
C VAL A 207 -24.27 -1.05 1.02
N LEU A 208 -23.21 -1.25 0.23
CA LEU A 208 -22.39 -2.46 0.22
C LEU A 208 -21.57 -2.61 1.51
N SER A 209 -21.18 -1.49 2.12
CA SER A 209 -20.54 -1.46 3.45
C SER A 209 -21.53 -1.75 4.59
N GLY A 210 -22.82 -2.01 4.29
CA GLY A 210 -23.83 -2.36 5.27
C GLY A 210 -24.48 -1.17 6.00
N CYS A 211 -24.17 0.07 5.62
CA CYS A 211 -24.71 1.27 6.26
C CYS A 211 -26.23 1.36 6.13
N ALA A 212 -26.95 1.60 7.22
CA ALA A 212 -28.39 1.90 7.17
C ALA A 212 -28.64 3.27 6.50
N ASN A 213 -29.86 3.51 5.98
CA ASN A 213 -30.17 4.77 5.30
C ASN A 213 -29.87 6.02 6.16
N GLN A 214 -30.01 5.92 7.48
CA GLN A 214 -29.69 7.03 8.39
C GLN A 214 -28.18 7.30 8.44
N GLU A 215 -27.37 6.26 8.42
CA GLU A 215 -25.91 6.39 8.38
C GLU A 215 -25.45 6.97 7.04
N ILE A 216 -26.11 6.56 5.93
CA ILE A 216 -25.88 7.15 4.60
C ILE A 216 -26.25 8.64 4.61
N CYS A 217 -27.35 9.05 5.23
CA CYS A 217 -27.72 10.46 5.39
C CYS A 217 -26.62 11.25 6.11
N ASN A 218 -26.10 10.70 7.20
CA ASN A 218 -25.06 11.34 8.00
C ASN A 218 -23.76 11.49 7.21
N ALA A 219 -23.37 10.44 6.47
CA ALA A 219 -22.16 10.41 5.66
C ALA A 219 -22.23 11.37 4.45
N THR A 220 -23.37 11.35 3.73
CA THR A 220 -23.53 12.10 2.47
C THR A 220 -24.10 13.50 2.64
N LYS A 221 -24.58 13.85 3.86
CA LYS A 221 -25.31 15.09 4.17
C LYS A 221 -26.63 15.24 3.38
N LEU A 222 -27.21 14.14 2.93
CA LEU A 222 -28.49 14.11 2.20
C LEU A 222 -29.66 13.86 3.14
N SER A 223 -30.87 14.28 2.73
CA SER A 223 -32.09 13.94 3.44
C SER A 223 -32.44 12.45 3.31
N LEU A 224 -33.18 11.91 4.28
CA LEU A 224 -33.61 10.51 4.26
C LEU A 224 -34.44 10.17 3.01
N GLY A 225 -35.30 11.10 2.56
CA GLY A 225 -36.06 10.95 1.32
C GLY A 225 -35.15 10.85 0.08
N THR A 226 -34.14 11.71 0.02
CA THR A 226 -33.15 11.70 -1.06
C THR A 226 -32.36 10.40 -1.09
N VAL A 227 -31.88 9.92 0.08
CA VAL A 227 -31.17 8.64 0.18
C VAL A 227 -32.03 7.47 -0.27
N LYS A 228 -33.30 7.42 0.18
CA LYS A 228 -34.26 6.38 -0.26
C LYS A 228 -34.44 6.38 -1.77
N ASN A 229 -34.57 7.57 -2.41
CA ASN A 229 -34.69 7.68 -3.86
C ASN A 229 -33.44 7.16 -4.59
N TYR A 230 -32.25 7.51 -4.11
CA TYR A 230 -31.00 7.00 -4.67
C TYR A 230 -30.87 5.48 -4.53
N VAL A 231 -31.22 4.92 -3.36
CA VAL A 231 -31.22 3.46 -3.16
C VAL A 231 -32.20 2.79 -4.11
N SER A 232 -33.42 3.32 -4.27
CA SER A 232 -34.40 2.78 -5.21
C SER A 232 -33.92 2.86 -6.66
N SER A 233 -33.31 3.97 -7.06
CA SER A 233 -32.73 4.17 -8.38
C SER A 233 -31.58 3.19 -8.64
N LEU A 234 -30.74 2.92 -7.63
CA LEU A 234 -29.68 1.91 -7.73
C LEU A 234 -30.23 0.51 -7.95
N LEU A 235 -31.28 0.12 -7.20
CA LEU A 235 -31.91 -1.18 -7.36
C LEU A 235 -32.47 -1.35 -8.79
N LEU A 236 -33.08 -0.31 -9.32
CA LEU A 236 -33.59 -0.31 -10.70
C LEU A 236 -32.48 -0.37 -11.75
N ALA A 237 -31.45 0.48 -11.62
CA ALA A 237 -30.34 0.55 -12.57
C ALA A 237 -29.53 -0.75 -12.65
N LEU A 238 -29.41 -1.46 -11.53
CA LEU A 238 -28.67 -2.72 -11.42
C LEU A 238 -29.57 -3.95 -11.60
N ASP A 239 -30.88 -3.74 -11.87
CA ASP A 239 -31.86 -4.80 -12.08
C ASP A 239 -31.97 -5.77 -10.91
N VAL A 240 -32.04 -5.22 -9.69
CA VAL A 240 -32.17 -5.98 -8.44
C VAL A 240 -33.43 -5.56 -7.68
N THR A 241 -34.05 -6.52 -7.00
CA THR A 241 -35.36 -6.35 -6.35
C THR A 241 -35.29 -5.88 -4.91
N SER A 242 -34.13 -6.01 -4.27
CA SER A 242 -33.97 -5.65 -2.85
C SER A 242 -32.52 -5.26 -2.52
N ARG A 243 -32.38 -4.53 -1.41
CA ARG A 243 -31.07 -4.19 -0.84
C ARG A 243 -30.24 -5.43 -0.51
N SER A 244 -30.87 -6.46 0.07
CA SER A 244 -30.17 -7.71 0.40
C SER A 244 -29.68 -8.44 -0.86
N HIS A 245 -30.51 -8.41 -1.93
CA HIS A 245 -30.11 -8.95 -3.24
C HIS A 245 -28.97 -8.14 -3.82
N LEU A 246 -29.02 -6.80 -3.75
CA LEU A 246 -27.91 -5.93 -4.17
C LEU A 246 -26.61 -6.29 -3.45
N ILE A 247 -26.63 -6.41 -2.12
CA ILE A 247 -25.45 -6.78 -1.33
C ILE A 247 -24.93 -8.17 -1.71
N SER A 248 -25.82 -9.14 -1.96
CA SER A 248 -25.42 -10.51 -2.30
C SER A 248 -24.76 -10.65 -3.68
N LEU A 249 -25.04 -9.73 -4.60
CA LEU A 249 -24.43 -9.74 -5.95
C LEU A 249 -22.98 -9.27 -5.98
N PHE A 250 -22.55 -8.57 -4.96
CA PHE A 250 -21.20 -8.00 -4.84
C PHE A 250 -20.34 -8.73 -3.80
N ARG A 251 -20.82 -9.82 -3.19
CA ARG A 251 -20.09 -10.62 -2.19
C ARG A 251 -19.40 -11.86 -2.75
#